data_c7177aed04681e19e2027e1447075155
#
_entry.id   c7177aed04681e19e2027e1447075155
#
_cell.length_a   1.000
_cell.length_b   1.000
_cell.length_c   1.000
_cell.angle_alpha   90.00
_cell.angle_beta   90.00
_cell.angle_gamma   90.00
#
_symmetry.space_group_name_H-M   'P 1'
#
loop_
_entity.id
_entity.type
_entity.pdbx_description
1 polymer ?
#
loop_
_entity_poly.entity_id
_entity_poly.type
_entity_poly.pdbx_seq_one_letter_code
_entity_poly.pdbx_strand_id
1 'polypeptide(L)'
;AADGTNDSYHIELSNDLVISKHILEEKVAESHQALILRTLPNVESKKSRNYDKHPAPFFTNDSIDYLNELASKHLLVDLPSIDKADDGGQLGNHHRFFEQGKTISELLYIPDSVSDGFGFLQIQIPNWGLDAAPSRPIFYPVEF
;
A
#
# COMPACT_ATOMS: atom_id res chain seq x y z
N ALA A 1 -8.54 -12.30 17.61
CA ALA A 1 -9.36 -11.63 16.63
C ALA A 1 -8.86 -10.22 16.58
N ALA A 2 -8.21 -9.85 15.50
CA ALA A 2 -8.19 -8.44 15.20
C ALA A 2 -9.67 -8.05 15.25
N ASP A 3 -10.02 -7.23 16.20
CA ASP A 3 -11.39 -6.76 16.35
C ASP A 3 -11.79 -5.89 15.15
N GLY A 4 -10.96 -5.87 14.12
CA GLY A 4 -11.19 -5.20 12.86
C GLY A 4 -11.34 -3.70 13.00
N THR A 5 -10.82 -3.15 14.08
CA THR A 5 -10.98 -1.73 14.33
C THR A 5 -9.76 -0.98 13.83
N ASN A 6 -9.98 -0.13 12.88
CA ASN A 6 -9.16 1.04 12.69
C ASN A 6 -9.66 2.15 13.64
N ASP A 7 -8.78 3.03 14.06
CA ASP A 7 -9.14 4.10 15.02
C ASP A 7 -10.20 5.05 14.46
N SER A 8 -10.28 5.17 13.14
CA SER A 8 -11.10 6.16 12.46
C SER A 8 -12.38 5.60 11.82
N TYR A 9 -12.51 4.28 11.67
CA TYR A 9 -13.70 3.69 11.04
C TYR A 9 -13.84 2.20 11.39
N HIS A 10 -15.08 1.70 11.27
CA HIS A 10 -15.40 0.29 11.50
C HIS A 10 -15.11 -0.57 10.26
N ILE A 11 -14.53 -1.75 10.47
CA ILE A 11 -14.34 -2.76 9.42
C ILE A 11 -15.53 -3.70 9.43
N GLU A 12 -16.24 -3.77 8.29
CA GLU A 12 -17.33 -4.70 8.09
C GLU A 12 -16.78 -6.05 7.60
N LEU A 13 -16.57 -6.98 8.52
CA LEU A 13 -15.95 -8.29 8.23
C LEU A 13 -16.63 -9.10 7.14
N SER A 14 -17.91 -8.84 6.86
CA SER A 14 -18.66 -9.54 5.81
C SER A 14 -18.44 -8.97 4.40
N ASN A 15 -18.04 -7.71 4.28
CA ASN A 15 -18.00 -6.98 3.02
C ASN A 15 -16.63 -6.36 2.71
N ASP A 16 -15.85 -6.02 3.73
CA ASP A 16 -14.57 -5.37 3.55
C ASP A 16 -13.46 -6.39 3.24
N LEU A 17 -12.65 -6.07 2.25
CA LEU A 17 -11.41 -6.77 1.96
C LEU A 17 -10.26 -6.01 2.63
N VAL A 18 -9.51 -6.68 3.49
CA VAL A 18 -8.44 -6.04 4.26
C VAL A 18 -7.08 -6.70 4.02
N ILE A 19 -6.03 -5.88 4.07
CA ILE A 19 -4.65 -6.33 4.17
C ILE A 19 -4.28 -6.24 5.64
N SER A 20 -4.35 -7.38 6.33
CA SER A 20 -4.09 -7.47 7.75
C SER A 20 -2.60 -7.68 8.05
N LYS A 21 -2.21 -7.40 9.29
CA LYS A 21 -0.86 -7.70 9.79
C LYS A 21 -0.47 -9.16 9.53
N HIS A 22 -1.35 -10.11 9.76
CA HIS A 22 -1.08 -11.53 9.56
C HIS A 22 -0.68 -11.87 8.12
N ILE A 23 -1.38 -11.29 7.13
CA ILE A 23 -1.04 -11.46 5.70
C ILE A 23 0.35 -10.89 5.42
N LEU A 24 0.69 -9.76 6.01
CA LEU A 24 2.00 -9.14 5.81
C LEU A 24 3.12 -9.95 6.48
N GLU A 25 2.92 -10.44 7.69
CA GLU A 25 3.89 -11.28 8.41
C GLU A 25 4.26 -12.55 7.63
N GLU A 26 3.30 -13.13 6.91
CA GLU A 26 3.54 -14.29 6.05
C GLU A 26 4.37 -13.99 4.80
N LYS A 27 4.34 -12.74 4.31
CA LYS A 27 4.92 -12.34 3.01
C LYS A 27 6.15 -11.46 3.16
N VAL A 28 6.24 -10.69 4.21
CA VAL A 28 7.25 -9.66 4.43
C VAL A 28 7.84 -9.85 5.81
N ALA A 29 8.88 -10.68 5.92
CA ALA A 29 9.52 -11.00 7.20
C ALA A 29 10.74 -10.12 7.51
N GLU A 30 11.25 -9.38 6.53
CA GLU A 30 12.49 -8.63 6.66
C GLU A 30 12.30 -7.14 6.36
N SER A 31 13.19 -6.33 6.93
CA SER A 31 13.21 -4.89 6.69
C SER A 31 13.76 -4.57 5.32
N HIS A 32 13.06 -3.71 4.58
CA HIS A 32 13.47 -3.18 3.28
C HIS A 32 13.27 -1.68 3.23
N GLN A 33 14.13 -0.96 2.49
CA GLN A 33 13.98 0.49 2.33
C GLN A 33 12.68 0.85 1.60
N ALA A 34 12.26 0.02 0.65
CA ALA A 34 11.01 0.16 -0.07
C ALA A 34 10.30 -1.20 -0.16
N LEU A 35 8.99 -1.17 -0.10
CA LEU A 35 8.14 -2.33 -0.26
C LEU A 35 7.13 -2.05 -1.37
N ILE A 36 7.10 -2.95 -2.36
CA ILE A 36 6.12 -2.91 -3.46
C ILE A 36 5.15 -4.06 -3.23
N LEU A 37 3.88 -3.75 -3.03
CA LEU A 37 2.83 -4.73 -2.83
C LEU A 37 1.88 -4.75 -4.02
N ARG A 38 1.65 -5.94 -4.54
CA ARG A 38 0.71 -6.21 -5.61
C ARG A 38 -0.43 -7.08 -5.07
N THR A 39 -1.67 -6.62 -5.24
CA THR A 39 -2.84 -7.41 -4.85
C THR A 39 -3.26 -8.38 -5.95
N LEU A 40 -3.84 -9.51 -5.55
CA LEU A 40 -4.34 -10.53 -6.46
C LEU A 40 -5.89 -10.54 -6.47
N PRO A 41 -6.52 -10.91 -7.59
CA PRO A 41 -5.93 -11.22 -8.88
C PRO A 41 -5.35 -9.99 -9.60
N ASN A 42 -4.20 -10.15 -10.26
CA ASN A 42 -3.53 -9.06 -10.97
C ASN A 42 -4.03 -8.95 -12.40
N VAL A 43 -5.25 -8.45 -12.56
CA VAL A 43 -5.90 -8.31 -13.87
C VAL A 43 -5.61 -6.96 -14.50
N GLU A 44 -5.44 -6.93 -15.82
CA GLU A 44 -5.11 -5.71 -16.56
C GLU A 44 -6.18 -4.61 -16.42
N SER A 45 -7.43 -4.99 -16.14
CA SER A 45 -8.52 -4.06 -15.89
C SER A 45 -8.30 -3.14 -14.68
N LYS A 46 -7.33 -3.41 -13.81
CA LYS A 46 -6.91 -2.49 -12.74
C LYS A 46 -6.52 -1.11 -13.27
N LYS A 47 -5.94 -1.05 -14.47
CA LYS A 47 -5.51 0.20 -15.12
C LYS A 47 -6.66 1.18 -15.40
N SER A 48 -7.87 0.68 -15.50
CA SER A 48 -9.08 1.46 -15.84
C SER A 48 -10.23 1.22 -14.87
N ARG A 49 -9.95 0.64 -13.71
CA ARG A 49 -10.97 0.27 -12.73
C ARG A 49 -11.60 1.51 -12.10
N ASN A 50 -12.91 1.53 -12.07
CA ASN A 50 -13.66 2.52 -11.30
C ASN A 50 -13.83 2.00 -9.87
N TYR A 51 -13.04 2.54 -8.94
CA TYR A 51 -13.04 2.13 -7.54
C TYR A 51 -14.24 2.64 -6.75
N ASP A 52 -14.98 3.64 -7.22
CA ASP A 52 -16.23 4.08 -6.61
C ASP A 52 -17.33 2.99 -6.74
N LYS A 53 -17.27 2.20 -7.82
CA LYS A 53 -18.21 1.10 -8.08
C LYS A 53 -17.71 -0.26 -7.60
N HIS A 54 -16.40 -0.41 -7.45
CA HIS A 54 -15.71 -1.66 -7.12
C HIS A 54 -14.70 -1.39 -6.01
N PRO A 55 -15.12 -1.38 -4.74
CA PRO A 55 -14.25 -1.11 -3.63
C PRO A 55 -12.97 -1.94 -3.66
N ALA A 56 -11.87 -1.31 -3.28
CA ALA A 56 -10.57 -1.94 -3.18
C ALA A 56 -10.31 -2.45 -1.76
N PRO A 57 -9.40 -3.42 -1.59
CA PRO A 57 -8.83 -3.71 -0.29
C PRO A 57 -8.15 -2.48 0.31
N PHE A 58 -8.04 -2.46 1.62
CA PHE A 58 -7.30 -1.44 2.38
C PHE A 58 -6.54 -2.07 3.55
N PHE A 59 -5.65 -1.31 4.17
CA PHE A 59 -4.82 -1.81 5.25
C PHE A 59 -5.51 -1.64 6.60
N THR A 60 -5.33 -2.61 7.50
CA THR A 60 -5.68 -2.45 8.91
C THR A 60 -4.62 -1.60 9.61
N ASN A 61 -4.97 -0.91 10.71
CA ASN A 61 -3.99 -0.08 11.43
C ASN A 61 -2.79 -0.87 11.92
N ASP A 62 -3.01 -2.07 12.44
CA ASP A 62 -1.95 -2.96 12.92
C ASP A 62 -1.02 -3.44 11.79
N SER A 63 -1.50 -3.51 10.56
CA SER A 63 -0.67 -3.83 9.40
C SER A 63 0.26 -2.68 9.05
N ILE A 64 -0.19 -1.44 9.16
CA ILE A 64 0.66 -0.25 8.98
C ILE A 64 1.66 -0.10 10.12
N ASP A 65 1.25 -0.38 11.36
CA ASP A 65 2.15 -0.40 12.50
C ASP A 65 3.27 -1.44 12.31
N TYR A 66 2.94 -2.62 11.79
CA TYR A 66 3.92 -3.64 11.44
C TYR A 66 4.91 -3.16 10.37
N LEU A 67 4.44 -2.52 9.30
CA LEU A 67 5.32 -1.92 8.29
C LEU A 67 6.19 -0.80 8.86
N ASN A 68 5.71 -0.10 9.87
CA ASN A 68 6.49 0.90 10.60
C ASN A 68 7.60 0.24 11.42
N GLU A 69 7.32 -0.87 12.10
CA GLU A 69 8.30 -1.67 12.85
C GLU A 69 9.40 -2.24 11.95
N LEU A 70 9.04 -2.67 10.73
CA LEU A 70 10.00 -3.14 9.72
C LEU A 70 10.88 -2.02 9.14
N ALA A 71 10.66 -0.78 9.55
CA ALA A 71 11.42 0.39 9.11
C ALA A 71 11.42 0.65 7.59
N SER A 72 10.47 0.13 6.84
CA SER A 72 10.28 0.46 5.43
C SER A 72 9.98 1.95 5.27
N LYS A 73 10.70 2.63 4.38
CA LYS A 73 10.55 4.07 4.17
C LYS A 73 9.56 4.43 3.06
N HIS A 74 9.43 3.54 2.08
CA HIS A 74 8.60 3.78 0.90
C HIS A 74 7.67 2.59 0.72
N LEU A 75 6.36 2.83 0.81
CA LEU A 75 5.32 1.85 0.51
C LEU A 75 4.72 2.16 -0.87
N LEU A 76 4.72 1.18 -1.76
CA LEU A 76 4.15 1.30 -3.09
C LEU A 76 3.06 0.23 -3.27
N VAL A 77 1.86 0.64 -3.64
CA VAL A 77 0.71 -0.26 -3.75
C VAL A 77 -0.06 -0.05 -5.05
N ASP A 78 -0.68 -1.12 -5.53
CA ASP A 78 -1.58 -1.10 -6.69
C ASP A 78 -3.04 -0.79 -6.30
N LEU A 79 -3.23 -0.15 -5.16
CA LEU A 79 -4.52 0.25 -4.60
C LEU A 79 -4.76 1.75 -4.78
N PRO A 80 -6.02 2.19 -4.80
CA PRO A 80 -6.35 3.62 -4.86
C PRO A 80 -6.06 4.36 -3.55
N SER A 81 -6.04 3.64 -2.43
CA SER A 81 -5.70 4.14 -1.10
C SER A 81 -5.27 3.00 -0.18
N ILE A 82 -4.41 3.31 0.79
CA ILE A 82 -4.12 2.42 1.91
C ILE A 82 -5.19 2.49 3.00
N ASP A 83 -6.01 3.55 3.01
CA ASP A 83 -7.17 3.69 3.87
C ASP A 83 -8.45 3.20 3.17
N LYS A 84 -9.49 2.93 3.95
CA LYS A 84 -10.82 2.62 3.45
C LYS A 84 -11.37 3.82 2.67
N ALA A 85 -12.01 3.56 1.52
CA ALA A 85 -12.54 4.62 0.66
C ALA A 85 -13.56 5.53 1.38
N ASP A 86 -14.35 4.96 2.30
CA ASP A 86 -15.32 5.70 3.12
C ASP A 86 -14.85 5.71 4.59
N ASP A 87 -13.78 6.44 4.84
CA ASP A 87 -13.21 6.64 6.18
C ASP A 87 -13.59 8.01 6.78
N GLY A 88 -14.52 8.73 6.16
CA GLY A 88 -14.92 10.09 6.57
C GLY A 88 -13.80 11.12 6.36
N GLY A 89 -12.80 10.86 5.54
CA GLY A 89 -11.66 11.73 5.29
C GLY A 89 -10.63 11.75 6.42
N GLN A 90 -10.61 10.73 7.27
CA GLN A 90 -9.71 10.63 8.40
C GLN A 90 -8.26 10.29 8.00
N LEU A 91 -8.07 9.49 6.94
CA LEU A 91 -6.77 9.08 6.41
C LEU A 91 -5.84 8.54 7.52
N GLY A 92 -6.38 7.69 8.39
CA GLY A 92 -5.70 7.24 9.61
C GLY A 92 -4.40 6.50 9.34
N ASN A 93 -4.37 5.63 8.33
CA ASN A 93 -3.17 4.89 7.92
C ASN A 93 -2.15 5.79 7.23
N HIS A 94 -2.59 6.75 6.42
CA HIS A 94 -1.70 7.76 5.84
C HIS A 94 -0.99 8.55 6.94
N HIS A 95 -1.73 9.06 7.92
CA HIS A 95 -1.13 9.77 9.05
C HIS A 95 -0.13 8.91 9.81
N ARG A 96 -0.47 7.67 10.16
CA ARG A 96 0.43 6.73 10.85
C ARG A 96 1.74 6.52 10.12
N PHE A 97 1.70 6.47 8.78
CA PHE A 97 2.89 6.23 7.97
C PHE A 97 3.70 7.51 7.77
N PHE A 98 3.04 8.64 7.49
CA PHE A 98 3.68 9.93 7.26
C PHE A 98 4.32 10.52 8.52
N GLU A 99 3.74 10.31 9.70
CA GLU A 99 4.32 10.74 10.98
C GLU A 99 5.70 10.12 11.26
N GLN A 100 6.00 8.99 10.62
CA GLN A 100 7.30 8.36 10.66
C GLN A 100 8.29 8.86 9.57
N GLY A 101 7.94 9.95 8.87
CA GLY A 101 8.76 10.51 7.79
C GLY A 101 8.85 9.62 6.55
N LYS A 102 7.82 8.85 6.26
CA LYS A 102 7.77 7.86 5.18
C LYS A 102 6.90 8.35 4.04
N THR A 103 6.93 7.65 2.91
CA THR A 103 6.15 7.99 1.72
C THR A 103 5.32 6.81 1.23
N ILE A 104 4.19 7.13 0.60
CA ILE A 104 3.28 6.18 -0.02
C ILE A 104 3.15 6.52 -1.50
N SER A 105 3.16 5.51 -2.35
CA SER A 105 2.78 5.62 -3.77
C SER A 105 1.63 4.67 -4.03
N GLU A 106 0.58 5.19 -4.61
CA GLU A 106 -0.68 4.48 -4.84
C GLU A 106 -1.00 4.41 -6.33
N LEU A 107 -2.02 3.61 -6.70
CA LEU A 107 -2.47 3.42 -8.08
C LEU A 107 -1.38 2.89 -9.02
N LEU A 108 -0.42 2.13 -8.50
CA LEU A 108 0.54 1.46 -9.35
C LEU A 108 -0.12 0.35 -10.16
N TYR A 109 0.47 0.03 -11.29
CA TYR A 109 0.23 -1.23 -11.98
C TYR A 109 1.56 -1.99 -12.10
N ILE A 110 1.65 -3.12 -11.43
CA ILE A 110 2.84 -3.99 -11.43
C ILE A 110 2.55 -5.17 -12.37
N PRO A 111 3.15 -5.21 -13.58
CA PRO A 111 2.88 -6.30 -14.53
C PRO A 111 3.30 -7.67 -13.99
N ASP A 112 2.68 -8.75 -14.46
CA ASP A 112 3.03 -10.11 -14.08
C ASP A 112 4.45 -10.51 -14.53
N SER A 113 5.02 -9.78 -15.50
CA SER A 113 6.42 -9.94 -15.89
C SER A 113 7.42 -9.50 -14.82
N VAL A 114 6.97 -8.75 -13.82
CA VAL A 114 7.78 -8.41 -12.64
C VAL A 114 7.58 -9.51 -11.60
N SER A 115 8.58 -10.37 -11.44
CA SER A 115 8.58 -11.41 -10.42
C SER A 115 8.75 -10.83 -9.02
N ASP A 116 8.23 -11.54 -8.02
CA ASP A 116 8.51 -11.23 -6.63
C ASP A 116 10.01 -11.42 -6.37
N GLY A 117 10.62 -10.49 -5.64
CA GLY A 117 12.04 -10.51 -5.38
C GLY A 117 12.63 -9.15 -5.04
N PHE A 118 13.95 -9.09 -5.06
CA PHE A 118 14.70 -7.90 -4.69
C PHE A 118 15.14 -7.11 -5.92
N GLY A 119 15.41 -5.83 -5.70
CA GLY A 119 15.90 -4.97 -6.76
C GLY A 119 16.18 -3.55 -6.28
N PHE A 120 16.55 -2.71 -7.23
CA PHE A 120 16.67 -1.27 -7.00
C PHE A 120 15.39 -0.58 -7.46
N LEU A 121 14.89 0.31 -6.59
CA LEU A 121 13.74 1.15 -6.88
C LEU A 121 14.18 2.60 -7.09
N GLN A 122 13.81 3.16 -8.22
CA GLN A 122 13.92 4.57 -8.50
C GLN A 122 12.53 5.20 -8.50
N ILE A 123 12.32 6.23 -7.69
CA ILE A 123 11.07 7.01 -7.67
C ILE A 123 11.38 8.40 -8.18
N GLN A 124 10.78 8.79 -9.29
CA GLN A 124 10.91 10.12 -9.87
C GLN A 124 9.66 10.94 -9.54
N ILE A 125 9.86 12.13 -9.02
CA ILE A 125 8.82 13.09 -8.68
C ILE A 125 9.16 14.47 -9.25
N PRO A 126 8.16 15.29 -9.62
CA PRO A 126 8.40 16.68 -9.97
C PRO A 126 8.80 17.50 -8.74
N ASN A 127 9.55 18.57 -8.95
CA ASN A 127 9.94 19.50 -7.88
C ASN A 127 8.78 20.47 -7.57
N TRP A 128 7.74 19.96 -6.95
CA TRP A 128 6.58 20.73 -6.51
C TRP A 128 6.58 20.89 -4.99
N GLY A 129 6.19 22.06 -4.50
CA GLY A 129 6.01 22.34 -3.07
C GLY A 129 4.63 21.89 -2.56
N LEU A 130 4.25 20.65 -2.85
CA LEU A 130 2.97 20.04 -2.50
C LEU A 130 3.21 18.78 -1.65
N ASP A 131 2.20 18.39 -0.91
CA ASP A 131 2.17 17.16 -0.10
C ASP A 131 2.04 15.88 -0.93
N ALA A 132 1.51 16.00 -2.15
CA ALA A 132 1.39 14.90 -3.11
C ALA A 132 1.76 15.34 -4.54
N ALA A 133 2.31 14.42 -5.31
CA ALA A 133 2.67 14.66 -6.71
C ALA A 133 2.58 13.35 -7.52
N PRO A 134 2.35 13.44 -8.84
CA PRO A 134 2.54 12.30 -9.72
C PRO A 134 3.95 11.76 -9.58
N SER A 135 4.10 10.44 -9.50
CA SER A 135 5.40 9.78 -9.44
C SER A 135 5.55 8.75 -10.56
N ARG A 136 6.78 8.42 -10.88
CA ARG A 136 7.11 7.35 -11.81
C ARG A 136 8.10 6.38 -11.15
N PRO A 137 7.63 5.36 -10.44
CA PRO A 137 8.47 4.30 -9.93
C PRO A 137 9.01 3.44 -11.06
N ILE A 138 10.30 3.12 -11.01
CA ILE A 138 10.96 2.17 -11.91
C ILE A 138 11.68 1.16 -11.03
N PHE A 139 11.36 -0.11 -11.23
CA PHE A 139 11.98 -1.22 -10.52
C PHE A 139 12.97 -1.94 -11.42
N TYR A 140 14.17 -2.15 -10.93
CA TYR A 140 15.24 -2.89 -11.58
C TYR A 140 15.46 -4.18 -10.78
N PRO A 141 14.94 -5.33 -11.24
CA PRO A 141 15.15 -6.59 -10.54
C PRO A 141 16.63 -6.96 -10.51
N VAL A 142 17.04 -7.58 -9.41
CA VAL A 142 18.40 -8.12 -9.26
C VAL A 142 18.27 -9.63 -9.11
N GLU A 143 18.96 -10.35 -9.97
CA GLU A 143 19.14 -11.81 -9.87
C GLU A 143 20.42 -12.09 -9.05
N PHE A 144 20.30 -12.92 -8.05
CA PHE A 144 21.40 -13.40 -7.22
C PHE A 144 21.77 -14.83 -7.58
#